data_d45da544cd49a482ee76a6dfb0048580
#
_entry.id   d45da544cd49a482ee76a6dfb0048580
#
_cell.length_a   1.000
_cell.length_b   1.000
_cell.length_c   1.000
_cell.angle_alpha   90.00
_cell.angle_beta   90.00
_cell.angle_gamma   90.00
#
_symmetry.space_group_name_H-M   'P 1'
#
loop_
_entity.id
_entity.type
_entity.pdbx_description
1 polymer ?
#
loop_
_entity_poly.entity_id
_entity_poly.type
_entity_poly.pdbx_seq_one_letter_code
_entity_poly.pdbx_strand_id
1 'polypeptide(L)'
;FRRMLFRSVNHKRVQRVMNQLELFGKRPKEKYHSYKGDVGKVADNIINRNFSTEKPLQKWTTDVSQFNLSWGKCYISPILDMNTNEIISYNLSTSPNMEQIKDMLNKAFERFPSVQGLVMHSDQGWQYQHAFYRNELQKHGIIQSMSRKGNCYDNCIMETFFGRLKNEMFYGFEKDYPSFEAFSKAIAEYIDYYNNSRIQAKTKWMPPSKFREASMMEG
;
A
#
# COMPACT_ATOMS: atom_id res chain seq x y z
N PHE A 1 -19.30 11.44 19.89
CA PHE A 1 -18.38 11.36 18.71
C PHE A 1 -19.06 10.70 17.51
N ARG A 2 -19.80 9.58 17.66
CA ARG A 2 -20.52 8.91 16.57
C ARG A 2 -21.52 9.81 15.80
N ARG A 3 -22.17 10.77 16.45
CA ARG A 3 -23.14 11.67 15.81
C ARG A 3 -22.53 12.74 14.91
N MET A 4 -21.24 13.07 15.04
CA MET A 4 -20.55 14.03 14.18
C MET A 4 -20.10 13.45 12.83
N LEU A 5 -19.80 12.14 12.76
CA LEU A 5 -19.27 11.48 11.56
C LEU A 5 -20.28 11.30 10.42
N PHE A 6 -21.60 11.42 10.70
CA PHE A 6 -22.67 11.22 9.70
C PHE A 6 -23.28 12.51 9.16
N ARG A 7 -22.76 13.68 9.52
CA ARG A 7 -23.21 14.94 8.91
C ARG A 7 -22.34 15.24 7.70
N SER A 8 -22.96 15.19 6.52
CA SER A 8 -22.35 15.72 5.29
C SER A 8 -22.05 17.21 5.49
N VAL A 9 -20.76 17.54 5.62
CA VAL A 9 -20.31 18.94 5.72
C VAL A 9 -19.81 19.36 4.35
N ASN A 10 -20.34 20.49 3.85
CA ASN A 10 -19.91 21.04 2.57
C ASN A 10 -18.41 21.38 2.60
N HIS A 11 -17.66 20.89 1.60
CA HIS A 11 -16.22 21.09 1.48
C HIS A 11 -15.80 22.57 1.52
N LYS A 12 -16.61 23.49 0.98
CA LYS A 12 -16.36 24.95 1.05
C LYS A 12 -16.37 25.48 2.48
N ARG A 13 -17.22 24.90 3.35
CA ARG A 13 -17.24 25.24 4.78
C ARG A 13 -15.98 24.72 5.49
N VAL A 14 -15.57 23.52 5.20
CA VAL A 14 -14.32 22.92 5.73
C VAL A 14 -13.13 23.78 5.31
N GLN A 15 -13.03 24.10 4.02
CA GLN A 15 -11.93 24.93 3.48
C GLN A 15 -11.86 26.29 4.14
N ARG A 16 -13.03 26.95 4.37
CA ARG A 16 -13.08 28.24 5.06
C ARG A 16 -12.58 28.15 6.50
N VAL A 17 -12.99 27.11 7.24
CA VAL A 17 -12.54 26.89 8.61
C VAL A 17 -11.04 26.59 8.66
N MET A 18 -10.54 25.76 7.75
CA MET A 18 -9.12 25.47 7.64
C MET A 18 -8.30 26.74 7.37
N ASN A 19 -8.77 27.59 6.46
CA ASN A 19 -8.10 28.87 6.16
C ASN A 19 -8.12 29.83 7.39
N GLN A 20 -9.23 29.87 8.15
CA GLN A 20 -9.32 30.67 9.39
C GLN A 20 -8.39 30.17 10.49
N LEU A 21 -8.13 28.85 10.53
CA LEU A 21 -7.23 28.21 11.49
C LEU A 21 -5.79 28.09 10.97
N GLU A 22 -5.49 28.67 9.80
CA GLU A 22 -4.19 28.58 9.13
C GLU A 22 -3.70 27.14 8.90
N LEU A 23 -4.64 26.20 8.73
CA LEU A 23 -4.36 24.79 8.47
C LEU A 23 -4.25 24.57 6.96
N PHE A 24 -3.04 24.36 6.49
CA PHE A 24 -2.73 24.08 5.08
C PHE A 24 -2.14 22.69 4.91
N GLY A 25 -2.62 21.95 3.89
CA GLY A 25 -2.00 20.67 3.50
C GLY A 25 -0.58 20.89 2.96
N LYS A 26 0.41 20.21 3.54
CA LYS A 26 1.77 20.17 2.98
C LYS A 26 1.78 19.27 1.75
N ARG A 27 2.17 19.79 0.60
CA ARG A 27 2.40 18.98 -0.61
C ARG A 27 3.90 18.79 -0.82
N PRO A 28 4.39 17.56 -0.97
CA PRO A 28 5.78 17.32 -1.35
C PRO A 28 6.04 17.90 -2.73
N LYS A 29 7.22 18.53 -2.93
CA LYS A 29 7.61 19.14 -4.20
C LYS A 29 8.33 18.17 -5.16
N GLU A 30 8.68 16.96 -4.72
CA GLU A 30 9.46 16.02 -5.53
C GLU A 30 8.56 15.24 -6.50
N LYS A 31 8.98 15.22 -7.78
CA LYS A 31 8.39 14.36 -8.81
C LYS A 31 9.01 12.98 -8.72
N TYR A 32 8.16 11.96 -8.70
CA TYR A 32 8.59 10.57 -8.81
C TYR A 32 9.21 10.31 -10.22
N HIS A 33 10.39 9.71 -10.24
CA HIS A 33 11.04 9.21 -11.46
C HIS A 33 11.06 7.68 -11.44
N SER A 34 10.38 7.05 -12.41
CA SER A 34 10.40 5.61 -12.55
C SER A 34 11.75 5.10 -13.06
N TYR A 35 12.23 3.98 -12.50
CA TYR A 35 13.45 3.31 -12.95
C TYR A 35 13.24 2.65 -14.32
N LYS A 36 14.18 2.88 -15.24
CA LYS A 36 14.23 2.21 -16.55
C LYS A 36 15.15 0.99 -16.45
N GLY A 37 14.60 -0.15 -16.04
CA GLY A 37 15.32 -1.44 -16.05
C GLY A 37 15.11 -2.23 -17.34
N ASP A 38 15.90 -3.29 -17.53
CA ASP A 38 15.73 -4.24 -18.64
C ASP A 38 14.38 -4.95 -18.56
N VAL A 39 13.79 -5.20 -19.73
CA VAL A 39 12.45 -5.78 -19.84
C VAL A 39 12.55 -7.30 -19.63
N GLY A 40 12.12 -7.78 -18.47
CA GLY A 40 11.85 -9.20 -18.22
C GLY A 40 10.50 -9.63 -18.81
N LYS A 41 9.95 -10.75 -18.32
CA LYS A 41 8.63 -11.23 -18.77
C LYS A 41 7.51 -10.44 -18.07
N VAL A 42 6.78 -9.63 -18.84
CA VAL A 42 5.64 -8.84 -18.38
C VAL A 42 4.36 -9.68 -18.45
N ALA A 43 3.55 -9.65 -17.39
CA ALA A 43 2.22 -10.25 -17.38
C ALA A 43 1.16 -9.26 -17.92
N ASP A 44 0.01 -9.79 -18.36
CA ASP A 44 -1.10 -8.98 -18.83
C ASP A 44 -1.72 -8.13 -17.73
N ASN A 45 -2.32 -7.00 -18.10
CA ASN A 45 -3.11 -6.19 -17.18
C ASN A 45 -4.54 -6.75 -17.03
N ILE A 46 -4.69 -7.72 -16.14
CA ILE A 46 -5.98 -8.40 -15.88
C ILE A 46 -6.94 -7.47 -15.16
N ILE A 47 -6.44 -6.62 -14.25
CA ILE A 47 -7.28 -5.71 -13.47
C ILE A 47 -7.94 -4.64 -14.34
N ASN A 48 -7.21 -4.14 -15.34
CA ASN A 48 -7.68 -3.11 -16.28
C ASN A 48 -8.48 -1.99 -15.58
N ARG A 49 -7.93 -1.46 -14.46
CA ARG A 49 -8.54 -0.41 -13.60
C ARG A 49 -9.84 -0.84 -12.89
N ASN A 50 -10.26 -2.07 -13.00
CA ASN A 50 -11.34 -2.60 -12.16
C ASN A 50 -10.78 -3.02 -10.80
N PHE A 51 -10.64 -2.05 -9.90
CA PHE A 51 -10.17 -2.25 -8.53
C PHE A 51 -11.26 -2.73 -7.58
N SER A 52 -12.51 -2.83 -8.05
CA SER A 52 -13.63 -3.32 -7.24
C SER A 52 -13.49 -4.82 -7.00
N THR A 53 -13.88 -5.24 -5.81
CA THR A 53 -13.97 -6.64 -5.39
C THR A 53 -15.21 -6.81 -4.54
N GLU A 54 -15.82 -7.97 -4.62
CA GLU A 54 -17.02 -8.31 -3.83
C GLU A 54 -16.64 -8.65 -2.40
N LYS A 55 -15.51 -9.33 -2.22
CA LYS A 55 -15.03 -9.83 -0.93
C LYS A 55 -13.55 -9.47 -0.73
N PRO A 56 -13.06 -9.44 0.52
CA PRO A 56 -11.63 -9.42 0.81
C PRO A 56 -10.89 -10.60 0.17
N LEU A 57 -9.57 -10.49 0.01
CA LEU A 57 -8.67 -11.54 -0.48
C LEU A 57 -8.94 -11.99 -1.93
N GLN A 58 -9.57 -11.16 -2.75
CA GLN A 58 -9.74 -11.42 -4.19
C GLN A 58 -8.69 -10.73 -5.04
N LYS A 59 -8.29 -9.52 -4.66
CA LYS A 59 -7.28 -8.74 -5.38
C LYS A 59 -6.35 -8.07 -4.39
N TRP A 60 -5.06 -8.36 -4.54
CA TRP A 60 -3.99 -7.67 -3.82
C TRP A 60 -3.18 -6.80 -4.77
N THR A 61 -2.57 -5.76 -4.24
CA THR A 61 -1.60 -4.95 -4.96
C THR A 61 -0.31 -4.77 -4.16
N THR A 62 0.80 -4.64 -4.86
CA THR A 62 2.13 -4.43 -4.27
C THR A 62 2.94 -3.45 -5.10
N ASP A 63 3.85 -2.75 -4.46
CA ASP A 63 4.82 -1.85 -5.07
C ASP A 63 5.98 -1.62 -4.09
N VAL A 64 7.06 -1.02 -4.53
CA VAL A 64 8.21 -0.66 -3.68
C VAL A 64 8.36 0.85 -3.61
N SER A 65 8.40 1.40 -2.39
CA SER A 65 8.66 2.81 -2.18
C SER A 65 9.95 3.05 -1.42
N GLN A 66 10.72 4.06 -1.86
CA GLN A 66 11.97 4.48 -1.23
C GLN A 66 11.75 5.64 -0.27
N PHE A 67 12.47 5.62 0.83
CA PHE A 67 12.67 6.72 1.77
C PHE A 67 14.14 7.12 1.80
N ASN A 68 14.40 8.41 1.80
CA ASN A 68 15.75 8.98 1.94
C ASN A 68 15.88 9.54 3.37
N LEU A 69 16.77 8.96 4.14
CA LEU A 69 17.04 9.30 5.54
C LEU A 69 18.49 9.76 5.69
N SER A 70 18.82 10.39 6.82
CA SER A 70 20.17 10.92 7.07
C SER A 70 21.26 9.85 7.07
N TRP A 71 20.91 8.62 7.46
CA TRP A 71 21.80 7.45 7.50
C TRP A 71 21.79 6.61 6.22
N GLY A 72 20.95 6.91 5.24
CA GLY A 72 20.89 6.16 3.98
C GLY A 72 19.49 6.03 3.40
N LYS A 73 19.28 4.98 2.62
CA LYS A 73 18.00 4.67 1.98
C LYS A 73 17.32 3.51 2.68
N CYS A 74 15.99 3.58 2.75
CA CYS A 74 15.15 2.47 3.16
C CYS A 74 14.06 2.23 2.11
N TYR A 75 13.75 0.97 1.86
CA TYR A 75 12.73 0.55 0.90
C TYR A 75 11.66 -0.24 1.64
N ILE A 76 10.40 0.08 1.40
CA ILE A 76 9.27 -0.69 1.88
C ILE A 76 8.59 -1.39 0.70
N SER A 77 8.28 -2.66 0.85
CA SER A 77 7.44 -3.44 -0.07
C SER A 77 6.24 -3.99 0.69
N PRO A 78 5.06 -3.37 0.62
CA PRO A 78 3.84 -3.89 1.20
C PRO A 78 3.01 -4.67 0.20
N ILE A 79 2.16 -5.57 0.71
CA ILE A 79 0.99 -6.11 0.01
C ILE A 79 -0.27 -5.47 0.63
N LEU A 80 -1.14 -4.93 -0.20
CA LEU A 80 -2.38 -4.29 0.20
C LEU A 80 -3.57 -5.00 -0.43
N ASP A 81 -4.59 -5.32 0.36
CA ASP A 81 -5.87 -5.85 -0.12
C ASP A 81 -6.72 -4.74 -0.73
N MET A 82 -7.12 -4.92 -2.00
CA MET A 82 -7.85 -3.89 -2.73
C MET A 82 -9.29 -3.67 -2.23
N ASN A 83 -9.91 -4.62 -1.53
CA ASN A 83 -11.24 -4.48 -0.95
C ASN A 83 -11.19 -3.59 0.29
N THR A 84 -10.36 -3.99 1.23
CA THR A 84 -10.32 -3.44 2.58
C THR A 84 -9.32 -2.31 2.76
N ASN A 85 -8.37 -2.13 1.82
CA ASN A 85 -7.16 -1.32 1.97
C ASN A 85 -6.25 -1.79 3.13
N GLU A 86 -6.42 -3.00 3.65
CA GLU A 86 -5.56 -3.54 4.70
C GLU A 86 -4.17 -3.84 4.15
N ILE A 87 -3.13 -3.49 4.91
CA ILE A 87 -1.78 -3.98 4.64
C ILE A 87 -1.70 -5.41 5.17
N ILE A 88 -1.60 -6.34 4.25
CA ILE A 88 -1.57 -7.79 4.50
C ILE A 88 -0.23 -8.20 5.10
N SER A 89 0.83 -7.75 4.48
CA SER A 89 2.22 -7.94 4.90
C SER A 89 3.10 -6.82 4.37
N TYR A 90 4.29 -6.70 4.90
CA TYR A 90 5.33 -5.81 4.35
C TYR A 90 6.73 -6.27 4.76
N ASN A 91 7.73 -5.77 4.04
CA ASN A 91 9.12 -5.87 4.43
C ASN A 91 9.81 -4.51 4.28
N LEU A 92 10.80 -4.25 5.15
CA LEU A 92 11.70 -3.12 5.08
C LEU A 92 13.12 -3.60 4.80
N SER A 93 13.84 -2.91 3.92
CA SER A 93 15.22 -3.22 3.57
C SER A 93 16.02 -1.95 3.29
N THR A 94 17.32 -1.98 3.53
CA THR A 94 18.25 -0.90 3.15
C THR A 94 18.65 -0.96 1.68
N SER A 95 18.28 -2.05 0.97
CA SER A 95 18.53 -2.22 -0.47
C SER A 95 17.35 -2.91 -1.15
N PRO A 96 16.99 -2.53 -2.39
CA PRO A 96 15.93 -3.20 -3.15
C PRO A 96 16.49 -4.53 -3.70
N ASN A 97 16.14 -5.65 -3.07
CA ASN A 97 16.59 -6.99 -3.43
C ASN A 97 15.43 -8.00 -3.43
N MET A 98 15.67 -9.20 -3.95
CA MET A 98 14.65 -10.25 -4.01
C MET A 98 14.31 -10.84 -2.63
N GLU A 99 15.19 -10.75 -1.65
CA GLU A 99 14.95 -11.25 -0.30
C GLU A 99 13.84 -10.42 0.39
N GLN A 100 13.80 -9.10 0.12
CA GLN A 100 12.71 -8.22 0.55
C GLN A 100 11.35 -8.73 0.03
N ILE A 101 11.27 -9.07 -1.25
CA ILE A 101 10.04 -9.54 -1.88
C ILE A 101 9.64 -10.93 -1.38
N LYS A 102 10.62 -11.81 -1.18
CA LYS A 102 10.43 -13.16 -0.63
C LYS A 102 9.85 -13.12 0.78
N ASP A 103 10.44 -12.34 1.68
CA ASP A 103 9.96 -12.20 3.06
C ASP A 103 8.53 -11.61 3.09
N MET A 104 8.27 -10.59 2.28
CA MET A 104 6.94 -9.99 2.15
C MET A 104 5.89 -11.03 1.71
N LEU A 105 6.20 -11.87 0.69
CA LEU A 105 5.29 -12.91 0.21
C LEU A 105 5.09 -14.01 1.27
N ASN A 106 6.16 -14.47 1.91
CA ASN A 106 6.08 -15.50 2.95
C ASN A 106 5.14 -15.07 4.08
N LYS A 107 5.31 -13.85 4.61
CA LYS A 107 4.43 -13.29 5.64
C LYS A 107 2.97 -13.21 5.20
N ALA A 108 2.72 -12.88 3.93
CA ALA A 108 1.36 -12.85 3.39
C ALA A 108 0.74 -14.25 3.34
N PHE A 109 1.49 -15.24 2.88
CA PHE A 109 1.00 -16.62 2.74
C PHE A 109 0.90 -17.36 4.08
N GLU A 110 1.76 -17.05 5.05
CA GLU A 110 1.61 -17.51 6.43
C GLU A 110 0.31 -16.98 7.07
N ARG A 111 0.01 -15.71 6.83
CA ARG A 111 -1.21 -15.08 7.37
C ARG A 111 -2.48 -15.55 6.67
N PHE A 112 -2.42 -15.76 5.35
CA PHE A 112 -3.54 -16.19 4.50
C PHE A 112 -3.10 -17.33 3.57
N PRO A 113 -3.09 -18.57 4.04
CA PRO A 113 -2.61 -19.71 3.25
C PRO A 113 -3.54 -20.11 2.10
N SER A 114 -4.82 -19.75 2.16
CA SER A 114 -5.84 -20.10 1.15
C SER A 114 -6.18 -18.88 0.28
N VAL A 115 -5.34 -18.62 -0.73
CA VAL A 115 -5.48 -17.47 -1.65
C VAL A 115 -5.56 -17.89 -3.12
N GLN A 116 -6.00 -19.12 -3.39
CA GLN A 116 -6.15 -19.62 -4.74
C GLN A 116 -7.13 -18.77 -5.57
N GLY A 117 -6.74 -18.39 -6.78
CA GLY A 117 -7.53 -17.54 -7.67
C GLY A 117 -7.43 -16.04 -7.38
N LEU A 118 -6.72 -15.64 -6.32
CA LEU A 118 -6.44 -14.24 -6.04
C LEU A 118 -5.65 -13.60 -7.19
N VAL A 119 -5.94 -12.35 -7.52
CA VAL A 119 -5.16 -11.56 -8.47
C VAL A 119 -4.15 -10.69 -7.71
N MET A 120 -2.86 -10.89 -7.97
CA MET A 120 -1.77 -10.05 -7.45
C MET A 120 -1.34 -9.04 -8.52
N HIS A 121 -1.60 -7.76 -8.26
CA HIS A 121 -1.26 -6.67 -9.17
C HIS A 121 -0.01 -5.92 -8.73
N SER A 122 0.83 -5.55 -9.70
CA SER A 122 2.02 -4.73 -9.48
C SER A 122 2.29 -3.80 -10.65
N ASP A 123 3.26 -2.90 -10.51
CA ASP A 123 3.90 -2.27 -11.65
C ASP A 123 4.79 -3.25 -12.43
N GLN A 124 5.51 -2.74 -13.45
CA GLN A 124 6.47 -3.54 -14.22
C GLN A 124 7.88 -3.49 -13.60
N GLY A 125 8.01 -3.36 -12.29
CA GLY A 125 9.30 -3.42 -11.60
C GLY A 125 10.02 -4.75 -11.86
N TRP A 126 11.38 -4.72 -11.95
CA TRP A 126 12.18 -5.90 -12.26
C TRP A 126 11.94 -7.07 -11.29
N GLN A 127 11.67 -6.77 -10.02
CA GLN A 127 11.40 -7.77 -8.98
C GLN A 127 10.15 -8.59 -9.28
N TYR A 128 9.11 -7.99 -9.87
CA TYR A 128 7.85 -8.66 -10.21
C TYR A 128 7.93 -9.43 -11.54
N GLN A 129 8.93 -9.14 -12.36
CA GLN A 129 9.24 -9.84 -13.60
C GLN A 129 10.17 -11.04 -13.36
N HIS A 130 10.77 -11.15 -12.18
CA HIS A 130 11.70 -12.21 -11.83
C HIS A 130 11.02 -13.57 -11.74
N ALA A 131 11.72 -14.63 -12.19
CA ALA A 131 11.18 -15.99 -12.21
C ALA A 131 10.74 -16.48 -10.82
N PHE A 132 11.50 -16.16 -9.78
CA PHE A 132 11.15 -16.49 -8.39
C PHE A 132 9.75 -15.99 -8.04
N TYR A 133 9.48 -14.69 -8.25
CA TYR A 133 8.17 -14.08 -7.92
C TYR A 133 7.03 -14.79 -8.64
N ARG A 134 7.16 -15.02 -9.95
CA ARG A 134 6.15 -15.71 -10.76
C ARG A 134 5.89 -17.13 -10.28
N ASN A 135 6.97 -17.87 -9.96
CA ASN A 135 6.87 -19.25 -9.49
C ASN A 135 6.18 -19.32 -8.12
N GLU A 136 6.49 -18.37 -7.20
CA GLU A 136 5.81 -18.31 -5.90
C GLU A 136 4.32 -18.01 -6.05
N LEU A 137 3.91 -17.06 -6.89
CA LEU A 137 2.50 -16.81 -7.16
C LEU A 137 1.81 -18.05 -7.74
N GLN A 138 2.45 -18.72 -8.71
CA GLN A 138 1.91 -19.93 -9.34
C GLN A 138 1.73 -21.08 -8.34
N LYS A 139 2.68 -21.32 -7.42
CA LYS A 139 2.57 -22.33 -6.36
C LYS A 139 1.34 -22.14 -5.47
N HIS A 140 0.97 -20.89 -5.22
CA HIS A 140 -0.19 -20.53 -4.41
C HIS A 140 -1.48 -20.35 -5.26
N GLY A 141 -1.45 -20.67 -6.56
CA GLY A 141 -2.58 -20.50 -7.46
C GLY A 141 -3.03 -19.05 -7.66
N ILE A 142 -2.10 -18.10 -7.49
CA ILE A 142 -2.34 -16.66 -7.62
C ILE A 142 -2.10 -16.24 -9.06
N ILE A 143 -2.99 -15.40 -9.58
CA ILE A 143 -2.93 -14.87 -10.94
C ILE A 143 -2.15 -13.55 -10.92
N GLN A 144 -1.03 -13.51 -11.65
CA GLN A 144 -0.26 -12.28 -11.78
C GLN A 144 -0.91 -11.30 -12.74
N SER A 145 -0.96 -10.03 -12.35
CA SER A 145 -1.39 -8.90 -13.19
C SER A 145 -0.38 -7.75 -13.08
N MET A 146 -0.08 -7.09 -14.20
CA MET A 146 0.83 -5.95 -14.21
C MET A 146 0.19 -4.72 -14.83
N SER A 147 0.51 -3.54 -14.31
CA SER A 147 0.12 -2.27 -14.89
C SER A 147 0.74 -2.07 -16.27
N ARG A 148 0.09 -1.27 -17.11
CA ARG A 148 0.67 -0.86 -18.42
C ARG A 148 1.90 0.03 -18.18
N LYS A 149 2.89 -0.08 -19.05
CA LYS A 149 4.13 0.69 -18.96
C LYS A 149 3.84 2.19 -18.91
N GLY A 150 4.36 2.86 -17.89
CA GLY A 150 4.25 4.31 -17.73
C GLY A 150 2.84 4.81 -17.36
N ASN A 151 1.92 3.93 -16.97
CA ASN A 151 0.55 4.29 -16.60
C ASN A 151 0.33 4.21 -15.08
N CYS A 152 0.56 5.33 -14.40
CA CYS A 152 0.40 5.44 -12.95
C CYS A 152 -1.05 5.18 -12.48
N TYR A 153 -2.05 5.43 -13.32
CA TYR A 153 -3.46 5.17 -12.96
C TYR A 153 -3.75 3.69 -12.72
N ASP A 154 -2.94 2.79 -13.26
CA ASP A 154 -3.11 1.36 -13.08
C ASP A 154 -2.63 0.89 -11.68
N ASN A 155 -1.82 1.70 -10.95
CA ASN A 155 -1.32 1.41 -9.60
C ASN A 155 -1.74 2.46 -8.53
N CYS A 156 -2.82 3.19 -8.79
CA CYS A 156 -3.24 4.35 -7.98
C CYS A 156 -3.56 4.01 -6.50
N ILE A 157 -3.92 2.75 -6.18
CA ILE A 157 -4.20 2.32 -4.80
C ILE A 157 -2.91 2.34 -3.97
N MET A 158 -1.82 1.80 -4.51
CA MET A 158 -0.51 1.83 -3.84
C MET A 158 0.06 3.23 -3.75
N GLU A 159 -0.07 4.04 -4.81
CA GLU A 159 0.32 5.46 -4.78
C GLU A 159 -0.44 6.23 -3.68
N THR A 160 -1.73 5.95 -3.52
CA THR A 160 -2.55 6.54 -2.46
C THR A 160 -2.09 6.11 -1.07
N PHE A 161 -1.76 4.83 -0.88
CA PHE A 161 -1.22 4.33 0.39
C PHE A 161 0.12 4.99 0.70
N PHE A 162 1.07 4.98 -0.23
CA PHE A 162 2.38 5.61 -0.02
C PHE A 162 2.29 7.11 0.22
N GLY A 163 1.38 7.80 -0.48
CA GLY A 163 1.12 9.20 -0.23
C GLY A 163 0.65 9.47 1.20
N ARG A 164 -0.25 8.63 1.73
CA ARG A 164 -0.70 8.72 3.14
C ARG A 164 0.43 8.42 4.12
N LEU A 165 1.11 7.29 3.95
CA LEU A 165 2.24 6.89 4.78
C LEU A 165 3.29 8.01 4.87
N LYS A 166 3.71 8.55 3.72
CA LYS A 166 4.72 9.61 3.69
C LYS A 166 4.24 10.92 4.29
N ASN A 167 2.98 11.30 4.06
CA ASN A 167 2.45 12.55 4.60
C ASN A 167 2.13 12.47 6.11
N GLU A 168 1.71 11.30 6.59
CA GLU A 168 1.26 11.15 7.98
C GLU A 168 2.42 10.87 8.95
N MET A 169 3.53 10.23 8.49
CA MET A 169 4.60 9.86 9.41
C MET A 169 6.03 10.18 8.93
N PHE A 170 6.23 10.58 7.67
CA PHE A 170 7.60 10.76 7.16
C PHE A 170 7.94 12.22 6.88
N TYR A 171 7.19 12.91 6.01
CA TYR A 171 7.55 14.26 5.60
C TYR A 171 7.50 15.27 6.75
N GLY A 172 8.65 15.85 7.06
CA GLY A 172 8.86 16.78 8.15
C GLY A 172 9.28 16.12 9.46
N PHE A 173 9.36 14.80 9.50
CA PHE A 173 9.80 13.98 10.64
C PHE A 173 11.07 13.17 10.34
N GLU A 174 11.73 13.40 9.19
CA GLU A 174 12.87 12.61 8.73
C GLU A 174 14.03 12.58 9.76
N LYS A 175 14.16 13.65 10.55
CA LYS A 175 15.20 13.79 11.60
C LYS A 175 14.90 12.96 12.86
N ASP A 176 13.63 12.56 13.05
CA ASP A 176 13.20 11.78 14.21
C ASP A 176 13.56 10.30 14.07
N TYR A 177 14.09 9.91 12.90
CA TYR A 177 14.50 8.54 12.58
C TYR A 177 16.02 8.45 12.41
N PRO A 178 16.80 8.38 13.50
CA PRO A 178 18.25 8.42 13.46
C PRO A 178 18.91 7.13 12.96
N SER A 179 18.16 6.00 12.90
CA SER A 179 18.67 4.70 12.47
C SER A 179 17.59 3.88 11.74
N PHE A 180 18.03 2.79 11.10
CA PHE A 180 17.13 1.83 10.47
C PHE A 180 16.15 1.22 11.48
N GLU A 181 16.61 0.88 12.67
CA GLU A 181 15.80 0.29 13.74
C GLU A 181 14.71 1.26 14.21
N ALA A 182 15.05 2.53 14.42
CA ALA A 182 14.11 3.58 14.81
C ALA A 182 13.05 3.77 13.72
N PHE A 183 13.45 3.81 12.45
CA PHE A 183 12.53 3.94 11.33
C PHE A 183 11.66 2.70 11.16
N SER A 184 12.23 1.49 11.28
CA SER A 184 11.49 0.22 11.24
C SER A 184 10.40 0.16 12.30
N LYS A 185 10.72 0.58 13.54
CA LYS A 185 9.75 0.65 14.62
C LYS A 185 8.61 1.62 14.31
N ALA A 186 8.92 2.81 13.84
CA ALA A 186 7.92 3.82 13.47
C ALA A 186 7.01 3.34 12.31
N ILE A 187 7.56 2.65 11.31
CA ILE A 187 6.76 2.02 10.23
C ILE A 187 5.84 0.94 10.79
N ALA A 188 6.33 0.09 11.70
CA ALA A 188 5.51 -0.95 12.31
C ALA A 188 4.34 -0.36 13.10
N GLU A 189 4.59 0.66 13.93
CA GLU A 189 3.57 1.39 14.68
C GLU A 189 2.56 2.08 13.75
N TYR A 190 3.04 2.68 12.66
CA TYR A 190 2.14 3.30 11.68
C TYR A 190 1.26 2.28 10.97
N ILE A 191 1.81 1.13 10.55
CA ILE A 191 1.02 0.09 9.86
C ILE A 191 -0.01 -0.53 10.82
N ASP A 192 0.35 -0.73 12.08
CA ASP A 192 -0.61 -1.17 13.10
C ASP A 192 -1.75 -0.16 13.26
N TYR A 193 -1.41 1.12 13.44
CA TYR A 193 -2.41 2.20 13.48
C TYR A 193 -3.26 2.24 12.22
N TYR A 194 -2.64 2.14 11.03
CA TYR A 194 -3.31 2.19 9.72
C TYR A 194 -4.33 1.05 9.57
N ASN A 195 -3.96 -0.16 9.95
CA ASN A 195 -4.81 -1.33 9.84
C ASN A 195 -5.91 -1.39 10.91
N ASN A 196 -5.59 -1.03 12.16
CA ASN A 196 -6.43 -1.34 13.32
C ASN A 196 -7.16 -0.13 13.93
N SER A 197 -6.74 1.09 13.61
CA SER A 197 -7.26 2.32 14.22
C SER A 197 -7.69 3.38 13.22
N ARG A 198 -7.00 3.49 12.08
CA ARG A 198 -7.25 4.52 11.07
C ARG A 198 -8.54 4.25 10.30
N ILE A 199 -9.56 5.06 10.53
CA ILE A 199 -10.84 4.98 9.80
C ILE A 199 -10.71 5.50 8.36
N GLN A 200 -11.45 4.89 7.43
CA GLN A 200 -11.45 5.24 6.02
C GLN A 200 -12.87 5.27 5.47
N ALA A 201 -13.19 6.23 4.59
CA ALA A 201 -14.52 6.33 3.98
C ALA A 201 -14.86 5.09 3.12
N LYS A 202 -13.86 4.54 2.41
CA LYS A 202 -14.02 3.34 1.58
C LYS A 202 -14.46 2.12 2.40
N THR A 203 -14.00 1.99 3.62
CA THR A 203 -14.32 0.89 4.54
C THR A 203 -15.48 1.22 5.49
N LYS A 204 -16.44 2.01 5.02
CA LYS A 204 -17.61 2.43 5.81
C LYS A 204 -17.24 3.07 7.17
N TRP A 205 -16.15 3.82 7.19
CA TRP A 205 -15.56 4.46 8.40
C TRP A 205 -15.08 3.46 9.46
N MET A 206 -14.76 2.25 9.07
CA MET A 206 -14.08 1.28 9.91
C MET A 206 -12.57 1.25 9.59
N PRO A 207 -11.72 0.85 10.53
CA PRO A 207 -10.35 0.45 10.23
C PRO A 207 -10.32 -0.74 9.26
N PRO A 208 -9.30 -0.86 8.38
CA PRO A 208 -9.18 -1.92 7.39
C PRO A 208 -9.37 -3.33 7.91
N SER A 209 -8.71 -3.70 9.02
CA SER A 209 -8.82 -5.03 9.62
C SER A 209 -10.23 -5.35 10.11
N LYS A 210 -10.88 -4.41 10.78
CA LYS A 210 -12.26 -4.57 11.27
C LYS A 210 -13.26 -4.67 10.12
N PHE A 211 -13.02 -3.91 9.05
CA PHE A 211 -13.86 -4.02 7.86
C PHE A 211 -13.72 -5.39 7.19
N ARG A 212 -12.48 -5.95 7.12
CA ARG A 212 -12.27 -7.31 6.62
C ARG A 212 -13.01 -8.34 7.46
N GLU A 213 -12.85 -8.29 8.79
CA GLU A 213 -13.52 -9.21 9.70
C GLU A 213 -15.04 -9.19 9.53
N ALA A 214 -15.65 -8.00 9.51
CA ALA A 214 -17.09 -7.83 9.29
C ALA A 214 -17.53 -8.38 7.93
N SER A 215 -16.77 -8.08 6.85
CA SER A 215 -17.10 -8.55 5.50
C SER A 215 -16.95 -10.07 5.32
N MET A 216 -16.12 -10.74 6.11
CA MET A 216 -15.97 -12.20 6.08
C MET A 216 -17.04 -12.92 6.91
N MET A 217 -17.72 -12.23 7.84
CA MET A 217 -18.84 -12.78 8.63
C MET A 217 -20.18 -12.68 7.90
N GLU A 218 -20.32 -11.74 6.96
CA GLU A 218 -21.55 -11.52 6.19
C GLU A 218 -21.67 -12.43 4.96
N GLY A 219 -20.69 -13.25 4.62
CA GLY A 219 -20.60 -14.11 3.43
C GLY A 219 -20.46 -15.57 3.72
#